data_ed3f9d3a8659e6b00dcfe658f76b4d14
#
_entry.id   ed3f9d3a8659e6b00dcfe658f76b4d14
#
_cell.length_a   1.000
_cell.length_b   1.000
_cell.length_c   1.000
_cell.angle_alpha   90.00
_cell.angle_beta   90.00
_cell.angle_gamma   90.00
#
_symmetry.space_group_name_H-M   'P 1'
#
loop_
_entity.id
_entity.type
_entity.pdbx_description
1 polymer ?
#
loop_
_entity_poly.entity_id
_entity_poly.type
_entity_poly.pdbx_seq_one_letter_code
_entity_poly.pdbx_strand_id
1 'polypeptide(L)'
;DNKNIKLLLIGIGKYKNDMEKKVKELNLEKNIVFLGTRNDVDELYQAMDCFILPSLYEGLPLVGVEAQINNLYCLFSNTITKELKISEKSYYLNINNLNEWKNKISEIQLLDRQKLYEINVKKFDITEISKKIQERYINYGKK
;
A
#
# COMPACT_ATOMS: atom_id res chain seq x y z
N ASP A 1 -17.29 -15.84 2.95
CA ASP A 1 -17.78 -15.01 1.85
C ASP A 1 -18.33 -13.70 2.38
N ASN A 2 -17.43 -12.68 2.51
CA ASN A 2 -17.85 -11.36 2.98
C ASN A 2 -18.24 -10.50 1.76
N LYS A 3 -19.57 -10.44 1.48
CA LYS A 3 -20.13 -9.72 0.32
C LYS A 3 -19.96 -8.19 0.38
N ASN A 4 -19.45 -7.66 1.49
CA ASN A 4 -19.32 -6.22 1.71
C ASN A 4 -17.93 -5.68 1.35
N ILE A 5 -16.95 -6.54 1.02
CA ILE A 5 -15.62 -6.10 0.60
C ILE A 5 -15.66 -5.68 -0.87
N LYS A 6 -15.05 -4.54 -1.17
CA LYS A 6 -14.74 -4.08 -2.52
C LYS A 6 -13.22 -4.04 -2.72
N LEU A 7 -12.75 -4.55 -3.83
CA LEU A 7 -11.36 -4.44 -4.25
C LEU A 7 -11.27 -3.49 -5.44
N LEU A 8 -10.50 -2.44 -5.31
CA LEU A 8 -10.19 -1.51 -6.39
C LEU A 8 -8.81 -1.88 -6.95
N LEU A 9 -8.74 -2.19 -8.24
CA LEU A 9 -7.50 -2.45 -8.96
C LEU A 9 -7.18 -1.23 -9.81
N ILE A 10 -6.14 -0.49 -9.41
CA ILE A 10 -5.71 0.76 -10.04
C ILE A 10 -4.43 0.48 -10.80
N GLY A 11 -4.39 0.90 -12.06
CA GLY A 11 -3.26 0.70 -12.95
C GLY A 11 -3.61 -0.14 -14.17
N ILE A 12 -2.60 -0.37 -14.99
CA ILE A 12 -2.67 -1.21 -16.20
C ILE A 12 -1.61 -2.30 -16.12
N GLY A 13 -1.88 -3.42 -16.77
CA GLY A 13 -0.92 -4.53 -16.79
C GLY A 13 -1.31 -5.57 -17.83
N LYS A 14 -0.34 -6.35 -18.28
CA LYS A 14 -0.51 -7.37 -19.32
C LYS A 14 -1.53 -8.45 -18.97
N TYR A 15 -1.77 -8.69 -17.70
CA TYR A 15 -2.68 -9.74 -17.23
C TYR A 15 -4.11 -9.24 -16.96
N LYS A 16 -4.45 -7.98 -17.29
CA LYS A 16 -5.77 -7.41 -17.03
C LYS A 16 -6.89 -8.30 -17.58
N ASN A 17 -6.82 -8.69 -18.85
CA ASN A 17 -7.87 -9.50 -19.49
C ASN A 17 -8.04 -10.87 -18.83
N ASP A 18 -6.95 -11.49 -18.38
CA ASP A 18 -7.01 -12.78 -17.68
C ASP A 18 -7.63 -12.63 -16.29
N MET A 19 -7.32 -11.53 -15.60
CA MET A 19 -7.94 -11.22 -14.31
C MET A 19 -9.43 -10.93 -14.45
N GLU A 20 -9.86 -10.17 -15.48
CA GLU A 20 -11.27 -9.91 -15.75
C GLU A 20 -12.06 -11.19 -16.04
N LYS A 21 -11.48 -12.14 -16.81
CA LYS A 21 -12.08 -13.45 -17.00
C LYS A 21 -12.22 -14.22 -15.69
N LYS A 22 -11.17 -14.24 -14.88
CA LYS A 22 -11.20 -14.92 -13.57
C LYS A 22 -12.22 -14.32 -12.61
N VAL A 23 -12.41 -13.00 -12.62
CA VAL A 23 -13.43 -12.32 -11.83
C VAL A 23 -14.83 -12.79 -12.23
N LYS A 24 -15.10 -12.94 -13.52
CA LYS A 24 -16.39 -13.46 -14.04
C LYS A 24 -16.59 -14.92 -13.67
N GLU A 25 -15.58 -15.78 -13.86
CA GLU A 25 -15.63 -17.19 -13.49
C GLU A 25 -15.96 -17.41 -12.01
N LEU A 26 -15.51 -16.49 -11.16
CA LEU A 26 -15.74 -16.52 -9.70
C LEU A 26 -17.00 -15.76 -9.27
N ASN A 27 -17.75 -15.14 -10.19
CA ASN A 27 -18.94 -14.30 -9.93
C ASN A 27 -18.62 -13.14 -8.96
N LEU A 28 -17.46 -12.48 -9.13
CA LEU A 28 -16.97 -11.40 -8.26
C LEU A 28 -17.06 -10.00 -8.90
N GLU A 29 -17.80 -9.82 -10.01
CA GLU A 29 -17.90 -8.55 -10.74
C GLU A 29 -18.46 -7.42 -9.87
N LYS A 30 -19.30 -7.76 -8.89
CA LYS A 30 -19.84 -6.79 -7.94
C LYS A 30 -18.83 -6.39 -6.84
N ASN A 31 -17.76 -7.15 -6.69
CA ASN A 31 -16.78 -6.98 -5.61
C ASN A 31 -15.44 -6.43 -6.10
N ILE A 32 -15.09 -6.62 -7.37
CA ILE A 32 -13.79 -6.22 -7.94
C ILE A 32 -14.02 -5.21 -9.05
N VAL A 33 -13.37 -4.05 -8.92
CA VAL A 33 -13.49 -2.93 -9.86
C VAL A 33 -12.13 -2.61 -10.46
N PHE A 34 -12.02 -2.70 -11.77
CA PHE A 34 -10.82 -2.32 -12.51
C PHE A 34 -10.93 -0.86 -12.93
N LEU A 35 -10.15 0.02 -12.31
CA LEU A 35 -10.20 1.47 -12.55
C LEU A 35 -9.26 1.95 -13.65
N GLY A 36 -8.32 1.10 -14.10
CA GLY A 36 -7.29 1.52 -15.05
C GLY A 36 -6.34 2.56 -14.45
N THR A 37 -5.71 3.37 -15.30
CA THR A 37 -4.86 4.48 -14.85
C THR A 37 -5.73 5.63 -14.35
N ARG A 38 -5.37 6.18 -13.17
CA ARG A 38 -6.09 7.29 -12.51
C ARG A 38 -5.12 8.40 -12.17
N ASN A 39 -5.60 9.66 -12.26
CA ASN A 39 -4.84 10.85 -11.85
C ASN A 39 -5.30 11.40 -10.49
N ASP A 40 -6.38 10.85 -9.93
CA ASP A 40 -7.03 11.20 -8.67
C ASP A 40 -6.84 10.11 -7.60
N VAL A 41 -5.67 9.48 -7.57
CA VAL A 41 -5.39 8.37 -6.63
C VAL A 41 -5.39 8.85 -5.18
N ASP A 42 -5.00 10.10 -4.94
CA ASP A 42 -5.05 10.78 -3.65
C ASP A 42 -6.49 10.88 -3.11
N GLU A 43 -7.45 11.21 -3.95
CA GLU A 43 -8.88 11.20 -3.59
C GLU A 43 -9.37 9.77 -3.34
N LEU A 44 -8.93 8.80 -4.14
CA LEU A 44 -9.30 7.41 -3.98
C LEU A 44 -8.82 6.84 -2.63
N TYR A 45 -7.63 7.23 -2.15
CA TYR A 45 -7.16 6.82 -0.82
C TYR A 45 -8.12 7.25 0.29
N GLN A 46 -8.81 8.40 0.15
CA GLN A 46 -9.79 8.85 1.14
C GLN A 46 -11.02 7.95 1.21
N ALA A 47 -11.37 7.26 0.12
CA ALA A 47 -12.51 6.34 0.03
C ALA A 47 -12.17 4.89 0.43
N MET A 48 -10.88 4.58 0.67
CA MET A 48 -10.40 3.23 0.99
C MET A 48 -10.24 3.04 2.50
N ASP A 49 -10.30 1.81 2.97
CA ASP A 49 -10.03 1.41 4.35
C ASP A 49 -8.68 0.72 4.48
N CYS A 50 -8.25 0.03 3.43
CA CYS A 50 -7.03 -0.77 3.43
C CYS A 50 -6.34 -0.71 2.07
N PHE A 51 -5.02 -0.61 2.10
CA PHE A 51 -4.14 -0.72 0.94
C PHE A 51 -3.40 -2.05 0.98
N ILE A 52 -3.34 -2.75 -0.16
CA ILE A 52 -2.72 -4.08 -0.26
C ILE A 52 -1.65 -4.07 -1.35
N LEU A 53 -0.42 -4.44 -1.00
CA LEU A 53 0.71 -4.55 -1.93
C LEU A 53 1.38 -5.92 -1.80
N PRO A 54 0.88 -6.96 -2.50
CA PRO A 54 1.41 -8.32 -2.46
C PRO A 54 2.54 -8.52 -3.47
N SER A 55 3.46 -7.57 -3.57
CA SER A 55 4.57 -7.63 -4.52
C SER A 55 5.63 -8.62 -4.07
N LEU A 56 6.22 -9.35 -5.03
CA LEU A 56 7.36 -10.22 -4.78
C LEU A 56 8.64 -9.43 -4.54
N TYR A 57 8.78 -8.30 -5.22
CA TYR A 57 9.94 -7.42 -5.14
C TYR A 57 9.52 -5.98 -5.41
N GLU A 58 10.02 -5.08 -4.57
CA GLU A 58 9.93 -3.63 -4.74
C GLU A 58 11.21 -2.99 -4.18
N GLY A 59 11.65 -1.90 -4.79
CA GLY A 59 12.67 -1.04 -4.19
C GLY A 59 12.07 -0.27 -3.00
N LEU A 60 11.55 0.92 -3.25
CA LEU A 60 10.74 1.69 -2.29
C LEU A 60 9.44 2.11 -2.98
N PRO A 61 8.34 1.37 -2.79
CA PRO A 61 7.07 1.65 -3.47
C PRO A 61 6.40 2.90 -2.87
N LEU A 62 6.47 4.02 -3.57
CA LEU A 62 5.90 5.31 -3.13
C LEU A 62 4.39 5.22 -2.86
N VAL A 63 3.67 4.42 -3.62
CA VAL A 63 2.22 4.15 -3.40
C VAL A 63 1.94 3.62 -1.98
N GLY A 64 2.87 2.86 -1.41
CA GLY A 64 2.76 2.37 -0.03
C GLY A 64 3.05 3.47 1.00
N VAL A 65 3.89 4.46 0.67
CA VAL A 65 4.11 5.67 1.50
C VAL A 65 2.85 6.53 1.48
N GLU A 66 2.32 6.80 0.29
CA GLU A 66 1.11 7.59 0.06
C GLU A 66 -0.09 7.01 0.81
N ALA A 67 -0.32 5.70 0.73
CA ALA A 67 -1.40 5.02 1.44
C ALA A 67 -1.29 5.19 2.97
N GLN A 68 -0.08 5.10 3.52
CA GLN A 68 0.15 5.29 4.95
C GLN A 68 -0.08 6.74 5.39
N ILE A 69 0.34 7.73 4.59
CA ILE A 69 0.09 9.17 4.84
C ILE A 69 -1.41 9.45 4.86
N ASN A 70 -2.18 8.74 4.02
CA ASN A 70 -3.64 8.80 4.00
C ASN A 70 -4.32 7.97 5.10
N ASN A 71 -3.56 7.56 6.13
CA ASN A 71 -4.05 6.86 7.32
C ASN A 71 -4.71 5.50 7.04
N LEU A 72 -4.36 4.85 5.92
CA LEU A 72 -4.87 3.52 5.59
C LEU A 72 -4.18 2.42 6.41
N TYR A 73 -4.92 1.34 6.67
CA TYR A 73 -4.29 0.07 7.01
C TYR A 73 -3.54 -0.45 5.79
N CYS A 74 -2.27 -0.78 5.93
CA CYS A 74 -1.43 -1.22 4.83
C CYS A 74 -0.95 -2.65 5.04
N LEU A 75 -1.23 -3.51 4.06
CA LEU A 75 -0.78 -4.88 4.03
C LEU A 75 0.30 -5.04 2.96
N PHE A 76 1.50 -5.33 3.38
CA PHE A 76 2.67 -5.48 2.52
C PHE A 76 3.15 -6.93 2.49
N SER A 77 3.67 -7.37 1.36
CA SER A 77 4.42 -8.62 1.33
C SER A 77 5.67 -8.53 2.23
N ASN A 78 6.00 -9.60 2.93
CA ASN A 78 7.20 -9.70 3.73
C ASN A 78 8.51 -9.73 2.92
N THR A 79 8.39 -9.83 1.59
CA THR A 79 9.53 -9.86 0.65
C THR A 79 10.04 -8.47 0.26
N ILE A 80 9.24 -7.41 0.49
CA ILE A 80 9.64 -6.03 0.18
C ILE A 80 10.33 -5.34 1.37
N THR A 81 10.97 -4.20 1.09
CA THR A 81 11.77 -3.48 2.07
C THR A 81 10.97 -3.05 3.31
N LYS A 82 11.56 -3.23 4.50
CA LYS A 82 10.99 -2.76 5.76
C LYS A 82 11.11 -1.23 5.96
N GLU A 83 11.92 -0.57 5.16
CA GLU A 83 12.02 0.89 5.16
C GLU A 83 10.72 1.59 4.77
N LEU A 84 9.83 0.86 4.09
CA LEU A 84 8.50 1.33 3.74
C LEU A 84 7.62 1.64 4.96
N LYS A 85 7.83 0.97 6.10
CA LYS A 85 6.98 1.17 7.29
C LYS A 85 7.20 2.55 7.90
N ILE A 86 6.16 3.38 7.91
CA ILE A 86 6.10 4.70 8.56
C ILE A 86 4.89 4.86 9.50
N SER A 87 4.00 3.87 9.53
CA SER A 87 2.78 3.85 10.34
C SER A 87 2.63 2.52 11.07
N GLU A 88 2.09 2.56 12.28
CA GLU A 88 1.73 1.35 13.03
C GLU A 88 0.56 0.57 12.40
N LYS A 89 -0.20 1.19 11.48
CA LYS A 89 -1.22 0.51 10.66
C LYS A 89 -0.64 -0.37 9.54
N SER A 90 0.69 -0.60 9.50
CA SER A 90 1.36 -1.33 8.43
C SER A 90 1.83 -2.71 8.90
N TYR A 91 1.43 -3.73 8.18
CA TYR A 91 1.68 -5.13 8.48
C TYR A 91 2.39 -5.80 7.31
N TYR A 92 3.39 -6.64 7.62
CA TYR A 92 4.11 -7.43 6.65
C TYR A 92 3.68 -8.89 6.77
N LEU A 93 3.13 -9.42 5.69
CA LEU A 93 2.52 -10.75 5.66
C LEU A 93 3.28 -11.67 4.70
N ASN A 94 3.31 -12.96 5.01
CA ASN A 94 3.94 -13.94 4.14
C ASN A 94 3.14 -14.07 2.84
N ILE A 95 3.78 -13.74 1.70
CA ILE A 95 3.13 -13.75 0.39
C ILE A 95 2.57 -15.13 0.01
N ASN A 96 3.14 -16.21 0.52
CA ASN A 96 2.71 -17.58 0.26
C ASN A 96 1.64 -18.09 1.24
N ASN A 97 1.23 -17.28 2.23
CA ASN A 97 0.26 -17.67 3.25
C ASN A 97 -1.05 -16.89 3.10
N LEU A 98 -1.92 -17.33 2.19
CA LEU A 98 -3.22 -16.68 1.93
C LEU A 98 -4.11 -16.57 3.16
N ASN A 99 -4.01 -17.50 4.12
CA ASN A 99 -4.80 -17.46 5.34
C ASN A 99 -4.39 -16.28 6.23
N GLU A 100 -3.11 -15.94 6.29
CA GLU A 100 -2.61 -14.78 7.01
C GLU A 100 -3.21 -13.48 6.47
N TRP A 101 -3.21 -13.31 5.12
CA TRP A 101 -3.84 -12.16 4.46
C TRP A 101 -5.34 -12.10 4.73
N LYS A 102 -6.04 -13.21 4.56
CA LYS A 102 -7.49 -13.31 4.81
C LYS A 102 -7.84 -12.91 6.25
N ASN A 103 -7.12 -13.45 7.22
CA ASN A 103 -7.36 -13.18 8.64
C ASN A 103 -7.10 -11.70 8.95
N LYS A 104 -6.00 -11.12 8.43
CA LYS A 104 -5.69 -9.71 8.67
C LYS A 104 -6.71 -8.77 8.03
N ILE A 105 -7.18 -9.05 6.81
CA ILE A 105 -8.25 -8.27 6.17
C ILE A 105 -9.53 -8.34 7.00
N SER A 106 -9.90 -9.52 7.52
CA SER A 106 -11.10 -9.68 8.37
C SER A 106 -10.96 -8.93 9.69
N GLU A 107 -9.77 -8.90 10.29
CA GLU A 107 -9.46 -8.12 11.49
C GLU A 107 -9.62 -6.62 11.23
N ILE A 108 -9.04 -6.12 10.14
CA ILE A 108 -9.10 -4.69 9.78
C ILE A 108 -10.52 -4.20 9.60
N GLN A 109 -11.44 -5.01 9.08
CA GLN A 109 -12.86 -4.65 8.96
C GLN A 109 -13.55 -4.31 10.29
N LEU A 110 -13.00 -4.78 11.41
CA LEU A 110 -13.51 -4.52 12.75
C LEU A 110 -12.84 -3.30 13.42
N LEU A 111 -11.83 -2.73 12.76
CA LEU A 111 -11.03 -1.64 13.32
C LEU A 111 -11.56 -0.27 12.88
N ASP A 112 -11.42 0.71 13.75
CA ASP A 112 -11.76 2.10 13.43
C ASP A 112 -10.68 2.71 12.52
N ARG A 113 -11.05 2.99 11.27
CA ARG A 113 -10.17 3.67 10.32
C ARG A 113 -9.83 5.08 10.76
N GLN A 114 -10.75 5.78 11.42
CA GLN A 114 -10.58 7.19 11.79
C GLN A 114 -9.58 7.37 12.93
N LYS A 115 -9.25 6.30 13.66
CA LYS A 115 -8.22 6.36 14.69
C LYS A 115 -6.90 6.79 14.05
N LEU A 116 -6.44 7.98 14.40
CA LEU A 116 -5.16 8.52 13.93
C LEU A 116 -4.00 7.89 14.68
N TYR A 117 -2.93 7.60 13.96
CA TYR A 117 -1.66 7.15 14.50
C TYR A 117 -0.56 8.11 14.06
N GLU A 118 0.48 8.20 14.85
CA GLU A 118 1.66 8.96 14.46
C GLU A 118 2.30 8.35 13.21
N ILE A 119 2.58 9.20 12.23
CA ILE A 119 3.21 8.82 10.97
C ILE A 119 4.59 9.44 10.91
N ASN A 120 5.62 8.61 10.79
CA ASN A 120 7.00 9.08 10.68
C ASN A 120 7.36 9.42 9.23
N VAL A 121 6.97 10.60 8.79
CA VAL A 121 7.24 11.09 7.42
C VAL A 121 8.63 11.72 7.24
N LYS A 122 9.37 11.99 8.32
CA LYS A 122 10.66 12.72 8.27
C LYS A 122 11.68 12.12 7.30
N LYS A 123 11.70 10.79 7.16
CA LYS A 123 12.62 10.11 6.23
C LYS A 123 12.26 10.28 4.75
N PHE A 124 11.07 10.81 4.45
CA PHE A 124 10.58 11.09 3.09
C PHE A 124 10.41 12.60 2.85
N ASP A 125 10.68 13.43 3.85
CA ASP A 125 10.69 14.88 3.71
C ASP A 125 11.90 15.32 2.90
N ILE A 126 11.65 15.86 1.70
CA ILE A 126 12.71 16.29 0.79
C ILE A 126 13.63 17.34 1.41
N THR A 127 13.10 18.20 2.28
CA THR A 127 13.87 19.24 2.97
C THR A 127 14.87 18.63 3.94
N GLU A 128 14.44 17.63 4.72
CA GLU A 128 15.31 16.91 5.64
C GLU A 128 16.35 16.07 4.92
N ILE A 129 15.95 15.41 3.82
CA ILE A 129 16.85 14.59 3.01
C ILE A 129 17.90 15.46 2.34
N SER A 130 17.52 16.60 1.74
CA SER A 130 18.46 17.49 1.06
C SER A 130 19.51 18.08 2.02
N LYS A 131 19.12 18.47 3.23
CA LYS A 131 20.07 18.91 4.28
C LYS A 131 21.10 17.83 4.61
N LYS A 132 20.65 16.58 4.85
CA LYS A 132 21.55 15.46 5.14
C LYS A 132 22.52 15.16 4.00
N ILE A 133 22.06 15.26 2.75
CA ILE A 133 22.90 15.09 1.57
C ILE A 133 23.92 16.19 1.51
N GLN A 134 23.51 17.46 1.66
CA GLN A 134 24.40 18.61 1.65
C GLN A 134 25.50 18.51 2.72
N GLU A 135 25.13 18.16 3.95
CA GLU A 135 26.08 17.95 5.05
C GLU A 135 27.10 16.85 4.72
N ARG A 136 26.68 15.75 4.11
CA ARG A 136 27.59 14.69 3.66
C ARG A 136 28.58 15.19 2.62
N TYR A 137 28.14 15.94 1.62
CA TYR A 137 29.02 16.51 0.59
C TYR A 137 30.03 17.47 1.17
N ILE A 138 29.61 18.38 2.07
CA ILE A 138 30.50 19.33 2.75
C ILE A 138 31.57 18.59 3.58
N ASN A 139 31.21 17.52 4.26
CA ASN A 139 32.13 16.76 5.09
C ASN A 139 33.07 15.85 4.27
N TYR A 140 32.65 15.44 3.06
CA TYR A 140 33.50 14.66 2.15
C TYR A 140 34.65 15.51 1.56
N GLY A 141 34.43 16.79 1.31
CA GLY A 141 35.42 17.73 0.79
C GLY A 141 36.45 18.21 1.83
N LYS A 142 36.31 17.82 3.10
CA LYS A 142 37.22 18.23 4.20
C LYS A 142 38.20 17.12 4.62
N LYS A 143 38.22 15.98 3.91
CA LYS A 143 39.22 14.91 4.05
C LYS A 143 40.20 14.97 2.88
#